data_c8a52e7c22a0ea9433ffd114dfbe7936
#
_entry.id   c8a52e7c22a0ea9433ffd114dfbe7936
#
_cell.length_a   1.000
_cell.length_b   1.000
_cell.length_c   1.000
_cell.angle_alpha   90.00
_cell.angle_beta   90.00
_cell.angle_gamma   90.00
#
_symmetry.space_group_name_H-M   'P 1'
#
loop_
_entity.id
_entity.type
_entity.pdbx_description
1 polymer ?
#
loop_
_entity_poly.entity_id
_entity_poly.type
_entity_poly.pdbx_seq_one_letter_code
_entity_poly.pdbx_strand_id
1 'polypeptide(L)'
;VYMPREVFLELTTEQELNGEKTFKNPRNAAAGSLRQKNPQITAKRKLDIFVFNIQRIEGKELTSHKESLDYLKELGFTTVPFYKQCDSIEKAIEEIGRIGESRGTLPFDIDGAVIKVDDFSSRELLGSTAKFPKWALAFKYPPEEKETTLLDIEINVGRTGVLTPTGIFEPTLLAGTTVSRATLHNQDFIDEKGICIGDRVIIRKAGDIIPEVLSVVSHSENAVPYKIPHICPSCGGKVTREKDEAALRCCNPDCPNQLLRNLIHFCSRDAMDIEGLGTAVLDTLVREGLIRTAADIYTLKKEDIASIERMGEKSAQN
;
A
#
# COMPACT_ATOMS: atom_id res chain seq x y z
N VAL A 1 6.36 -13.27 -10.27
CA VAL A 1 7.58 -13.46 -9.48
C VAL A 1 7.24 -13.28 -8.02
N TYR A 2 7.73 -14.17 -7.16
CA TYR A 2 7.48 -14.14 -5.72
C TYR A 2 8.73 -14.54 -4.95
N MET A 3 8.71 -14.31 -3.64
CA MET A 3 9.73 -14.80 -2.72
C MET A 3 9.09 -15.85 -1.81
N PRO A 4 9.61 -17.10 -1.77
CA PRO A 4 9.14 -18.10 -0.83
C PRO A 4 9.26 -17.64 0.62
N ARG A 5 8.34 -18.06 1.50
CA ARG A 5 8.35 -17.67 2.93
C ARG A 5 9.67 -18.03 3.64
N GLU A 6 10.20 -19.19 3.37
CA GLU A 6 11.49 -19.64 3.95
C GLU A 6 12.63 -18.71 3.54
N VAL A 7 12.72 -18.38 2.25
CA VAL A 7 13.72 -17.43 1.71
C VAL A 7 13.55 -16.04 2.30
N PHE A 8 12.32 -15.61 2.52
CA PHE A 8 12.04 -14.32 3.16
C PHE A 8 12.52 -14.28 4.61
N LEU A 9 12.32 -15.37 5.36
CA LEU A 9 12.82 -15.49 6.73
C LEU A 9 14.35 -15.48 6.78
N GLU A 10 15.03 -16.26 5.91
CA GLU A 10 16.48 -16.23 5.79
C GLU A 10 16.99 -14.79 5.54
N LEU A 11 16.38 -14.11 4.57
CA LEU A 11 16.76 -12.76 4.17
C LEU A 11 16.58 -11.73 5.30
N THR A 12 15.43 -11.76 5.99
CA THR A 12 15.17 -10.82 7.09
C THR A 12 16.09 -11.06 8.27
N THR A 13 16.39 -12.31 8.59
CA THR A 13 17.38 -12.66 9.63
C THR A 13 18.78 -12.14 9.27
N GLU A 14 19.22 -12.30 8.01
CA GLU A 14 20.50 -11.77 7.54
C GLU A 14 20.55 -10.23 7.65
N GLN A 15 19.47 -9.56 7.25
CA GLN A 15 19.38 -8.09 7.35
C GLN A 15 19.43 -7.61 8.81
N GLU A 16 18.75 -8.30 9.73
CA GLU A 16 18.80 -7.97 11.17
C GLU A 16 20.22 -8.12 11.73
N LEU A 17 20.90 -9.23 11.41
CA LEU A 17 22.28 -9.47 11.85
C LEU A 17 23.26 -8.41 11.34
N ASN A 18 23.02 -7.89 10.12
CA ASN A 18 23.84 -6.85 9.50
C ASN A 18 23.43 -5.43 9.93
N GLY A 19 22.39 -5.27 10.76
CA GLY A 19 21.86 -3.95 11.14
C GLY A 19 21.19 -3.19 9.99
N GLU A 20 20.76 -3.90 8.94
CA GLU A 20 20.08 -3.35 7.79
C GLU A 20 18.57 -3.21 8.05
N LYS A 21 17.92 -2.33 7.29
CA LYS A 21 16.47 -2.21 7.34
C LYS A 21 15.81 -3.44 6.69
N THR A 22 15.04 -4.18 7.46
CA THR A 22 14.33 -5.38 7.00
C THR A 22 13.16 -5.04 6.07
N PHE A 23 12.87 -5.95 5.15
CA PHE A 23 11.64 -5.90 4.36
C PHE A 23 10.42 -6.23 5.23
N LYS A 24 9.31 -5.57 4.96
CA LYS A 24 8.08 -5.74 5.76
C LYS A 24 7.30 -7.01 5.44
N ASN A 25 7.42 -7.54 4.22
CA ASN A 25 6.73 -8.75 3.78
C ASN A 25 7.40 -9.32 2.51
N PRO A 26 7.10 -10.59 2.13
CA PRO A 26 7.66 -11.25 0.95
C PRO A 26 7.37 -10.50 -0.36
N ARG A 27 6.20 -9.87 -0.50
CA ARG A 27 5.82 -9.10 -1.69
C ARG A 27 6.74 -7.89 -1.90
N ASN A 28 7.02 -7.13 -0.84
CA ASN A 28 7.93 -5.99 -0.90
C ASN A 28 9.38 -6.43 -1.14
N ALA A 29 9.78 -7.56 -0.56
CA ALA A 29 11.10 -8.15 -0.77
C ALA A 29 11.29 -8.59 -2.22
N ALA A 30 10.31 -9.27 -2.83
CA ALA A 30 10.34 -9.68 -4.23
C ALA A 30 10.39 -8.46 -5.17
N ALA A 31 9.49 -7.48 -4.98
CA ALA A 31 9.44 -6.27 -5.79
C ALA A 31 10.73 -5.44 -5.66
N GLY A 32 11.27 -5.30 -4.45
CA GLY A 32 12.53 -4.61 -4.19
C GLY A 32 13.73 -5.31 -4.82
N SER A 33 13.72 -6.65 -4.83
CA SER A 33 14.78 -7.45 -5.45
C SER A 33 14.79 -7.32 -6.98
N LEU A 34 13.63 -7.28 -7.62
CA LEU A 34 13.53 -7.10 -9.08
C LEU A 34 13.99 -5.70 -9.54
N ARG A 35 13.94 -4.70 -8.67
CA ARG A 35 14.35 -3.33 -8.99
C ARG A 35 15.84 -3.05 -8.74
N GLN A 36 16.62 -4.06 -8.32
CA GLN A 36 18.04 -3.89 -8.06
C GLN A 36 18.79 -3.57 -9.34
N LYS A 37 19.66 -2.56 -9.31
CA LYS A 37 20.56 -2.21 -10.43
C LYS A 37 21.66 -3.27 -10.63
N ASN A 38 22.08 -3.93 -9.54
CA ASN A 38 23.05 -5.00 -9.58
C ASN A 38 22.36 -6.38 -9.64
N PRO A 39 22.43 -7.11 -10.76
CA PRO A 39 21.76 -8.40 -10.92
C PRO A 39 22.28 -9.49 -9.96
N GLN A 40 23.52 -9.37 -9.47
CA GLN A 40 24.08 -10.30 -8.49
C GLN A 40 23.32 -10.26 -7.15
N ILE A 41 22.80 -9.10 -6.76
CA ILE A 41 21.96 -8.97 -5.57
C ILE A 41 20.65 -9.72 -5.79
N THR A 42 19.99 -9.55 -6.93
CA THR A 42 18.76 -10.26 -7.28
C THR A 42 18.99 -11.78 -7.32
N ALA A 43 20.08 -12.24 -7.88
CA ALA A 43 20.42 -13.66 -7.95
C ALA A 43 20.52 -14.31 -6.56
N LYS A 44 21.11 -13.61 -5.57
CA LYS A 44 21.20 -14.08 -4.19
C LYS A 44 19.84 -14.17 -3.46
N ARG A 45 18.83 -13.44 -3.97
CA ARG A 45 17.51 -13.35 -3.32
C ARG A 45 16.60 -14.56 -3.56
N LYS A 46 17.05 -15.57 -4.32
CA LYS A 46 16.35 -16.84 -4.57
C LYS A 46 14.86 -16.65 -4.91
N LEU A 47 14.56 -15.70 -5.80
CA LEU A 47 13.19 -15.46 -6.28
C LEU A 47 12.71 -16.64 -7.11
N ASP A 48 11.41 -16.86 -7.11
CA ASP A 48 10.75 -17.88 -7.92
C ASP A 48 9.63 -17.26 -8.78
N ILE A 49 9.09 -18.01 -9.74
CA ILE A 49 8.12 -17.51 -10.70
C ILE A 49 7.01 -18.52 -10.96
N PHE A 50 5.77 -18.01 -11.03
CA PHE A 50 4.66 -18.72 -11.62
C PHE A 50 4.21 -18.05 -12.92
N VAL A 51 4.04 -18.85 -13.97
CA VAL A 51 3.41 -18.41 -15.22
C VAL A 51 1.93 -18.76 -15.16
N PHE A 52 1.06 -17.80 -15.44
CA PHE A 52 -0.38 -17.97 -15.27
C PHE A 52 -1.20 -17.54 -16.51
N ASN A 53 -0.53 -17.14 -17.58
CA ASN A 53 -1.18 -16.70 -18.81
C ASN A 53 -0.22 -16.72 -20.00
N ILE A 54 -0.74 -17.04 -21.20
CA ILE A 54 -0.08 -16.80 -22.47
C ILE A 54 -0.70 -15.55 -23.08
N GLN A 55 0.09 -14.55 -23.39
CA GLN A 55 -0.41 -13.32 -24.02
C GLN A 55 -0.43 -13.40 -25.53
N ARG A 56 0.54 -14.09 -26.12
CA ARG A 56 0.65 -14.30 -27.56
C ARG A 56 1.32 -15.63 -27.84
N ILE A 57 0.83 -16.36 -28.84
CA ILE A 57 1.40 -17.59 -29.37
C ILE A 57 1.27 -17.58 -30.87
N GLU A 58 2.25 -18.14 -31.57
CA GLU A 58 2.24 -18.32 -33.03
C GLU A 58 2.48 -19.78 -33.35
N GLY A 59 1.81 -20.29 -34.39
CA GLY A 59 1.98 -21.66 -34.86
C GLY A 59 1.23 -22.73 -34.06
N LYS A 60 0.46 -22.35 -33.03
CA LYS A 60 -0.45 -23.25 -32.30
C LYS A 60 -1.71 -22.50 -31.90
N GLU A 61 -2.84 -23.10 -32.14
CA GLU A 61 -4.14 -22.62 -31.66
C GLU A 61 -4.45 -23.26 -30.31
N LEU A 62 -4.88 -22.45 -29.37
CA LEU A 62 -5.33 -22.83 -28.03
C LEU A 62 -6.77 -22.32 -27.87
N THR A 63 -7.65 -23.15 -27.37
CA THR A 63 -9.09 -22.85 -27.27
C THR A 63 -9.52 -22.46 -25.86
N SER A 64 -8.73 -22.85 -24.85
CA SER A 64 -9.08 -22.60 -23.45
C SER A 64 -7.89 -22.19 -22.59
N HIS A 65 -8.20 -21.57 -21.45
CA HIS A 65 -7.18 -21.18 -20.48
C HIS A 65 -6.50 -22.39 -19.83
N LYS A 66 -7.29 -23.42 -19.53
CA LYS A 66 -6.76 -24.66 -18.98
C LYS A 66 -5.76 -25.29 -19.95
N GLU A 67 -6.14 -25.44 -21.22
CA GLU A 67 -5.24 -25.93 -22.27
C GLU A 67 -3.95 -25.11 -22.37
N SER A 68 -4.05 -23.78 -22.24
CA SER A 68 -2.88 -22.90 -22.27
C SER A 68 -1.93 -23.12 -21.09
N LEU A 69 -2.45 -23.40 -19.90
CA LEU A 69 -1.64 -23.72 -18.72
C LEU A 69 -1.02 -25.10 -18.80
N ASP A 70 -1.75 -26.08 -19.32
CA ASP A 70 -1.22 -27.43 -19.55
C ASP A 70 -0.08 -27.39 -20.59
N TYR A 71 -0.24 -26.64 -21.68
CA TYR A 71 0.79 -26.45 -22.67
C TYR A 71 2.05 -25.74 -22.10
N LEU A 72 1.89 -24.75 -21.25
CA LEU A 72 3.01 -24.12 -20.56
C LEU A 72 3.80 -25.13 -19.71
N LYS A 73 3.13 -26.09 -19.05
CA LYS A 73 3.80 -27.16 -18.32
C LYS A 73 4.58 -28.10 -19.24
N GLU A 74 4.00 -28.46 -20.39
CA GLU A 74 4.69 -29.27 -21.42
C GLU A 74 5.99 -28.60 -21.90
N LEU A 75 5.98 -27.25 -21.99
CA LEU A 75 7.16 -26.46 -22.32
C LEU A 75 8.15 -26.28 -21.17
N GLY A 76 7.88 -26.82 -19.97
CA GLY A 76 8.75 -26.75 -18.81
C GLY A 76 8.59 -25.49 -17.93
N PHE A 77 7.56 -24.67 -18.16
CA PHE A 77 7.28 -23.54 -17.27
C PHE A 77 6.62 -23.99 -15.98
N THR A 78 7.00 -23.36 -14.86
CA THR A 78 6.30 -23.50 -13.59
C THR A 78 5.01 -22.68 -13.64
N THR A 79 3.87 -23.34 -13.68
CA THR A 79 2.56 -22.70 -13.66
C THR A 79 2.05 -22.55 -12.25
N VAL A 80 1.01 -21.69 -12.06
CA VAL A 80 0.32 -21.58 -10.76
C VAL A 80 -0.11 -22.96 -10.25
N PRO A 81 0.10 -23.28 -8.97
CA PRO A 81 -0.12 -24.63 -8.45
C PRO A 81 -1.60 -25.02 -8.36
N PHE A 82 -2.49 -24.02 -8.29
CA PHE A 82 -3.93 -24.22 -8.18
C PHE A 82 -4.64 -23.69 -9.41
N TYR A 83 -5.09 -24.56 -10.27
CA TYR A 83 -6.10 -24.26 -11.28
C TYR A 83 -6.95 -25.50 -11.54
N LYS A 84 -8.23 -25.29 -11.65
CA LYS A 84 -9.20 -26.34 -11.86
C LYS A 84 -10.32 -25.82 -12.75
N GLN A 85 -10.66 -26.57 -13.78
CA GLN A 85 -11.85 -26.31 -14.57
C GLN A 85 -13.09 -26.76 -13.78
N CYS A 86 -14.06 -25.87 -13.65
CA CYS A 86 -15.32 -26.12 -12.99
C CYS A 86 -16.45 -25.95 -14.00
N ASP A 87 -17.45 -26.83 -13.93
CA ASP A 87 -18.62 -26.84 -14.79
C ASP A 87 -19.80 -26.02 -14.22
N SER A 88 -19.65 -25.53 -12.98
CA SER A 88 -20.62 -24.64 -12.34
C SER A 88 -19.96 -23.66 -11.41
N ILE A 89 -20.69 -22.59 -11.08
CA ILE A 89 -20.19 -21.55 -10.15
C ILE A 89 -20.09 -22.09 -8.72
N GLU A 90 -20.98 -23.00 -8.32
CA GLU A 90 -20.99 -23.64 -7.02
C GLU A 90 -19.69 -24.41 -6.79
N LYS A 91 -19.26 -25.21 -7.79
CA LYS A 91 -17.99 -25.94 -7.73
C LYS A 91 -16.77 -24.99 -7.72
N ALA A 92 -16.86 -23.86 -8.40
CA ALA A 92 -15.81 -22.85 -8.35
C ALA A 92 -15.72 -22.22 -6.94
N ILE A 93 -16.84 -21.96 -6.27
CA ILE A 93 -16.90 -21.46 -4.89
C ILE A 93 -16.33 -22.49 -3.91
N GLU A 94 -16.67 -23.77 -4.06
CA GLU A 94 -16.09 -24.87 -3.25
C GLU A 94 -14.57 -24.91 -3.40
N GLU A 95 -14.05 -24.81 -4.62
CA GLU A 95 -12.61 -24.82 -4.88
C GLU A 95 -11.91 -23.60 -4.29
N ILE A 96 -12.53 -22.41 -4.35
CA ILE A 96 -12.04 -21.20 -3.67
C ILE A 96 -11.93 -21.43 -2.16
N GLY A 97 -12.95 -22.05 -1.54
CA GLY A 97 -12.93 -22.40 -0.12
C GLY A 97 -11.76 -23.33 0.21
N ARG A 98 -11.56 -24.39 -0.57
CA ARG A 98 -10.46 -25.35 -0.41
C ARG A 98 -9.08 -24.67 -0.52
N ILE A 99 -8.88 -23.78 -1.48
CA ILE A 99 -7.65 -23.00 -1.62
C ILE A 99 -7.46 -22.09 -0.39
N GLY A 100 -8.54 -21.47 0.10
CA GLY A 100 -8.54 -20.64 1.29
C GLY A 100 -8.07 -21.38 2.55
N GLU A 101 -8.54 -22.59 2.77
CA GLU A 101 -8.12 -23.45 3.90
C GLU A 101 -6.61 -23.79 3.84
N SER A 102 -6.05 -23.90 2.64
CA SER A 102 -4.63 -24.24 2.44
C SER A 102 -3.68 -23.04 2.62
N ARG A 103 -4.15 -21.79 2.79
CA ARG A 103 -3.33 -20.57 2.87
C ARG A 103 -2.16 -20.67 3.86
N GLY A 104 -2.41 -21.25 5.05
CA GLY A 104 -1.41 -21.38 6.11
C GLY A 104 -0.26 -22.33 5.77
N THR A 105 -0.49 -23.31 4.90
CA THR A 105 0.46 -24.38 4.56
C THR A 105 1.26 -24.12 3.29
N LEU A 106 0.89 -23.09 2.51
CA LEU A 106 1.58 -22.75 1.27
C LEU A 106 2.96 -22.14 1.54
N PRO A 107 3.96 -22.41 0.71
CA PRO A 107 5.29 -21.79 0.82
C PRO A 107 5.32 -20.33 0.39
N PHE A 108 4.16 -19.75 0.01
CA PHE A 108 3.98 -18.35 -0.38
C PHE A 108 2.63 -17.83 0.11
N ASP A 109 2.49 -16.51 0.16
CA ASP A 109 1.23 -15.86 0.56
C ASP A 109 0.27 -15.72 -0.61
N ILE A 110 -1.02 -15.91 -0.34
CA ILE A 110 -2.12 -15.62 -1.26
C ILE A 110 -3.16 -14.76 -0.54
N ASP A 111 -3.73 -13.80 -1.26
CA ASP A 111 -4.77 -12.88 -0.77
C ASP A 111 -6.15 -13.16 -1.37
N GLY A 112 -6.21 -14.01 -2.38
CA GLY A 112 -7.45 -14.33 -3.08
C GLY A 112 -7.29 -15.41 -4.13
N ALA A 113 -8.36 -15.62 -4.90
CA ALA A 113 -8.42 -16.47 -6.07
C ALA A 113 -9.02 -15.71 -7.25
N VAL A 114 -8.76 -16.14 -8.47
CA VAL A 114 -9.31 -15.55 -9.69
C VAL A 114 -10.11 -16.59 -10.43
N ILE A 115 -11.41 -16.32 -10.62
CA ILE A 115 -12.29 -17.09 -11.49
C ILE A 115 -12.17 -16.50 -12.89
N LYS A 116 -11.99 -17.34 -13.89
CA LYS A 116 -11.89 -16.94 -15.30
C LYS A 116 -12.81 -17.78 -16.15
N VAL A 117 -13.43 -17.16 -17.15
CA VAL A 117 -14.10 -17.93 -18.21
C VAL A 117 -13.02 -18.71 -18.94
N ASP A 118 -13.18 -20.02 -19.09
CA ASP A 118 -12.14 -20.90 -19.63
C ASP A 118 -12.02 -20.76 -21.16
N ASP A 119 -13.14 -20.79 -21.87
CA ASP A 119 -13.22 -20.71 -23.34
C ASP A 119 -12.80 -19.32 -23.87
N PHE A 120 -11.86 -19.29 -24.80
CA PHE A 120 -11.33 -18.03 -25.34
C PHE A 120 -12.31 -17.33 -26.28
N SER A 121 -13.13 -18.04 -27.01
CA SER A 121 -14.14 -17.41 -27.88
C SER A 121 -15.19 -16.65 -27.03
N SER A 122 -15.58 -17.22 -25.90
CA SER A 122 -16.47 -16.58 -24.92
C SER A 122 -15.82 -15.33 -24.29
N ARG A 123 -14.48 -15.33 -24.08
CA ARG A 123 -13.77 -14.13 -23.58
C ARG A 123 -13.80 -12.98 -24.58
N GLU A 124 -13.66 -13.27 -25.86
CA GLU A 124 -13.75 -12.27 -26.92
C GLU A 124 -15.14 -11.62 -26.96
N LEU A 125 -16.20 -12.41 -26.84
CA LEU A 125 -17.59 -11.91 -26.77
C LEU A 125 -17.83 -11.03 -25.53
N LEU A 126 -17.31 -11.41 -24.36
CA LEU A 126 -17.45 -10.64 -23.12
C LEU A 126 -16.65 -9.36 -23.17
N GLY A 127 -15.49 -9.37 -23.79
CA GLY A 127 -14.61 -8.24 -23.95
C GLY A 127 -14.01 -7.72 -22.65
N SER A 128 -13.60 -6.46 -22.66
CA SER A 128 -12.95 -5.78 -21.54
C SER A 128 -13.50 -4.36 -21.38
N THR A 129 -13.40 -3.82 -20.16
CA THR A 129 -13.52 -2.38 -19.91
C THR A 129 -12.17 -1.71 -20.17
N ALA A 130 -12.09 -0.38 -20.02
CA ALA A 130 -10.82 0.34 -20.11
C ALA A 130 -9.78 -0.09 -19.04
N LYS A 131 -10.24 -0.72 -17.95
CA LYS A 131 -9.37 -1.05 -16.79
C LYS A 131 -9.23 -2.54 -16.52
N PHE A 132 -10.21 -3.36 -16.88
CA PHE A 132 -10.21 -4.78 -16.52
C PHE A 132 -11.05 -5.63 -17.50
N PRO A 133 -10.74 -6.93 -17.63
CA PRO A 133 -11.50 -7.87 -18.44
C PRO A 133 -12.83 -8.21 -17.76
N LYS A 134 -13.90 -8.41 -18.57
CA LYS A 134 -15.20 -8.84 -18.07
C LYS A 134 -15.31 -10.36 -17.85
N TRP A 135 -14.37 -11.13 -18.37
CA TRP A 135 -14.28 -12.57 -18.26
C TRP A 135 -13.47 -13.08 -17.06
N ALA A 136 -13.02 -12.19 -16.18
CA ALA A 136 -12.28 -12.55 -14.97
C ALA A 136 -12.87 -11.85 -13.75
N LEU A 137 -13.01 -12.58 -12.65
CA LEU A 137 -13.50 -12.09 -11.37
C LEU A 137 -12.51 -12.46 -10.27
N ALA A 138 -12.01 -11.46 -9.54
CA ALA A 138 -11.19 -11.70 -8.38
C ALA A 138 -12.05 -11.91 -7.13
N PHE A 139 -11.79 -13.00 -6.42
CA PHE A 139 -12.31 -13.24 -5.08
C PHE A 139 -11.20 -12.95 -4.07
N LYS A 140 -11.48 -12.10 -3.10
CA LYS A 140 -10.57 -11.80 -1.99
C LYS A 140 -11.02 -12.54 -0.73
N TYR A 141 -10.09 -13.25 -0.09
CA TYR A 141 -10.37 -13.84 1.21
C TYR A 141 -10.60 -12.74 2.25
N PRO A 142 -11.42 -13.02 3.29
CA PRO A 142 -11.57 -12.08 4.39
C PRO A 142 -10.20 -11.68 4.93
N PRO A 143 -9.97 -10.38 5.16
CA PRO A 143 -8.74 -9.90 5.76
C PRO A 143 -8.60 -10.43 7.19
N GLU A 144 -7.36 -10.60 7.64
CA GLU A 144 -7.06 -10.89 9.03
C GLU A 144 -7.49 -9.71 9.90
N GLU A 145 -8.14 -9.99 11.03
CA GLU A 145 -8.57 -9.02 12.02
C GLU A 145 -7.83 -9.27 13.33
N LYS A 146 -7.39 -8.19 13.99
CA LYS A 146 -6.71 -8.25 15.29
C LYS A 146 -7.23 -7.18 16.21
N GLU A 147 -7.29 -7.52 17.49
CA GLU A 147 -7.59 -6.60 18.55
C GLU A 147 -6.32 -5.89 19.01
N THR A 148 -6.42 -4.58 19.25
CA THR A 148 -5.34 -3.73 19.76
C THR A 148 -5.90 -2.56 20.55
N THR A 149 -5.04 -1.82 21.26
CA THR A 149 -5.42 -0.64 22.04
C THR A 149 -5.08 0.62 21.27
N LEU A 150 -6.02 1.56 21.17
CA LEU A 150 -5.80 2.90 20.62
C LEU A 150 -5.11 3.78 21.67
N LEU A 151 -3.85 4.10 21.46
CA LEU A 151 -3.03 4.87 22.41
C LEU A 151 -3.22 6.38 22.25
N ASP A 152 -3.33 6.87 21.00
CA ASP A 152 -3.44 8.29 20.68
C ASP A 152 -4.03 8.50 19.28
N ILE A 153 -4.41 9.74 18.95
CA ILE A 153 -4.88 10.14 17.62
C ILE A 153 -4.07 11.34 17.14
N GLU A 154 -3.32 11.16 16.07
CA GLU A 154 -2.56 12.20 15.40
C GLU A 154 -3.33 12.78 14.22
N ILE A 155 -3.31 14.12 14.11
CA ILE A 155 -3.98 14.82 13.00
C ILE A 155 -2.95 15.24 11.95
N ASN A 156 -3.10 14.73 10.75
CA ASN A 156 -2.28 15.07 9.59
C ASN A 156 -3.03 16.07 8.70
N VAL A 157 -2.33 17.10 8.22
CA VAL A 157 -2.87 18.10 7.29
C VAL A 157 -2.43 17.76 5.87
N GLY A 158 -3.41 17.48 5.02
CA GLY A 158 -3.20 17.15 3.62
C GLY A 158 -2.93 18.35 2.72
N ARG A 159 -2.64 18.11 1.45
CA ARG A 159 -2.36 19.12 0.42
C ARG A 159 -3.47 20.16 0.26
N THR A 160 -4.72 19.74 0.34
CA THR A 160 -5.91 20.60 0.23
C THR A 160 -6.41 21.12 1.57
N GLY A 161 -5.58 21.05 2.62
CA GLY A 161 -5.93 21.46 3.98
C GLY A 161 -6.77 20.44 4.76
N VAL A 162 -7.16 19.30 4.18
CA VAL A 162 -7.94 18.26 4.86
C VAL A 162 -7.20 17.73 6.07
N LEU A 163 -7.87 17.71 7.22
CA LEU A 163 -7.39 17.10 8.45
C LEU A 163 -7.76 15.62 8.45
N THR A 164 -6.75 14.76 8.42
CA THR A 164 -6.93 13.30 8.43
C THR A 164 -6.47 12.73 9.76
N PRO A 165 -7.38 12.18 10.58
CA PRO A 165 -7.02 11.53 11.83
C PRO A 165 -6.38 10.17 11.56
N THR A 166 -5.29 9.89 12.26
CA THR A 166 -4.57 8.61 12.24
C THR A 166 -4.45 8.10 13.68
N GLY A 167 -5.02 6.95 13.96
CA GLY A 167 -4.87 6.29 15.25
C GLY A 167 -3.46 5.72 15.42
N ILE A 168 -2.92 5.90 16.62
CA ILE A 168 -1.68 5.27 17.09
C ILE A 168 -2.08 4.13 18.00
N PHE A 169 -1.61 2.93 17.73
CA PHE A 169 -2.01 1.70 18.41
C PHE A 169 -0.83 0.99 19.04
N GLU A 170 -1.10 0.13 20.01
CA GLU A 170 -0.13 -0.86 20.44
C GLU A 170 0.34 -1.69 19.24
N PRO A 171 1.66 -1.86 19.05
CA PRO A 171 2.20 -2.61 17.91
C PRO A 171 1.64 -4.02 17.86
N THR A 172 0.90 -4.36 16.81
CA THR A 172 0.20 -5.63 16.65
C THR A 172 0.57 -6.28 15.33
N LEU A 173 0.92 -7.57 15.37
CA LEU A 173 1.20 -8.34 14.16
C LEU A 173 -0.11 -8.63 13.42
N LEU A 174 -0.22 -8.12 12.19
CA LEU A 174 -1.41 -8.25 11.35
C LEU A 174 -1.00 -8.54 9.91
N ALA A 175 -1.42 -9.69 9.40
CA ALA A 175 -1.08 -10.18 8.07
C ALA A 175 0.44 -10.03 7.76
N GLY A 176 1.29 -10.61 8.64
CA GLY A 176 2.74 -10.66 8.47
C GLY A 176 3.49 -9.33 8.63
N THR A 177 2.83 -8.25 9.06
CA THR A 177 3.52 -6.98 9.37
C THR A 177 3.06 -6.40 10.70
N THR A 178 3.96 -5.74 11.42
CA THR A 178 3.60 -5.00 12.63
C THR A 178 2.90 -3.70 12.25
N VAL A 179 1.67 -3.56 12.70
CA VAL A 179 0.83 -2.36 12.53
C VAL A 179 0.78 -1.62 13.86
N SER A 180 1.14 -0.34 13.84
CA SER A 180 1.02 0.59 14.97
C SER A 180 0.27 1.87 14.60
N ARG A 181 -0.20 2.00 13.36
CA ARG A 181 -0.94 3.16 12.85
C ARG A 181 -2.03 2.70 11.90
N ALA A 182 -3.24 3.25 12.04
CA ALA A 182 -4.35 3.00 11.13
C ALA A 182 -5.14 4.28 10.86
N THR A 183 -5.75 4.36 9.68
CA THR A 183 -6.59 5.52 9.37
C THR A 183 -7.89 5.52 10.17
N LEU A 184 -8.30 6.70 10.60
CA LEU A 184 -9.62 6.97 11.19
C LEU A 184 -10.48 7.82 10.25
N HIS A 185 -10.07 7.96 9.02
CA HIS A 185 -10.74 8.62 7.91
C HIS A 185 -11.11 10.09 8.18
N ASN A 186 -12.13 10.37 8.99
CA ASN A 186 -12.65 11.70 9.30
C ASN A 186 -13.43 11.72 10.63
N GLN A 187 -13.98 12.86 11.00
CA GLN A 187 -14.75 13.00 12.24
C GLN A 187 -16.03 12.14 12.25
N ASP A 188 -16.73 12.05 11.12
CA ASP A 188 -17.97 11.28 11.03
C ASP A 188 -17.74 9.80 11.30
N PHE A 189 -16.62 9.25 10.80
CA PHE A 189 -16.21 7.88 11.07
C PHE A 189 -15.91 7.66 12.58
N ILE A 190 -15.20 8.61 13.20
CA ILE A 190 -14.91 8.57 14.65
C ILE A 190 -16.21 8.58 15.44
N ASP A 191 -17.15 9.45 15.08
CA ASP A 191 -18.44 9.59 15.75
C ASP A 191 -19.33 8.36 15.54
N GLU A 192 -19.40 7.83 14.33
CA GLU A 192 -20.17 6.62 13.99
C GLU A 192 -19.69 5.39 14.79
N LYS A 193 -18.37 5.25 14.92
CA LYS A 193 -17.76 4.14 15.67
C LYS A 193 -17.68 4.39 17.18
N GLY A 194 -17.88 5.62 17.63
CA GLY A 194 -17.74 6.02 19.02
C GLY A 194 -16.31 5.92 19.54
N ILE A 195 -15.31 6.18 18.70
CA ILE A 195 -13.89 5.95 19.02
C ILE A 195 -13.39 6.93 20.07
N CYS A 196 -12.82 6.40 21.16
CA CYS A 196 -12.16 7.13 22.22
C CYS A 196 -10.68 6.70 22.34
N ILE A 197 -9.83 7.60 22.82
CA ILE A 197 -8.46 7.23 23.17
C ILE A 197 -8.49 6.27 24.36
N GLY A 198 -7.68 5.20 24.29
CA GLY A 198 -7.64 4.11 25.26
C GLY A 198 -8.58 2.94 24.96
N ASP A 199 -9.38 3.02 23.89
CA ASP A 199 -10.29 1.95 23.50
C ASP A 199 -9.54 0.72 22.99
N ARG A 200 -10.15 -0.46 23.26
CA ARG A 200 -9.81 -1.69 22.55
C ARG A 200 -10.60 -1.75 21.26
N VAL A 201 -9.90 -1.91 20.16
CA VAL A 201 -10.47 -1.87 18.81
C VAL A 201 -10.02 -3.06 17.98
N ILE A 202 -10.85 -3.44 17.01
CA ILE A 202 -10.46 -4.39 15.97
C ILE A 202 -9.89 -3.60 14.79
N ILE A 203 -8.69 -3.95 14.38
CA ILE A 203 -8.05 -3.43 13.17
C ILE A 203 -7.95 -4.51 12.10
N ARG A 204 -8.02 -4.09 10.84
CA ARG A 204 -7.76 -4.93 9.67
C ARG A 204 -7.00 -4.13 8.61
N LYS A 205 -6.53 -4.80 7.56
CA LYS A 205 -5.98 -4.12 6.38
C LYS A 205 -7.01 -4.09 5.26
N ALA A 206 -7.51 -2.91 4.93
CA ALA A 206 -8.34 -2.72 3.74
C ALA A 206 -7.52 -3.02 2.48
N GLY A 207 -8.03 -3.93 1.63
CA GLY A 207 -7.32 -4.37 0.43
C GLY A 207 -5.94 -4.99 0.69
N ASP A 208 -5.72 -5.59 1.85
CA ASP A 208 -4.46 -6.17 2.33
C ASP A 208 -3.29 -5.18 2.50
N ILE A 209 -3.54 -3.88 2.40
CA ILE A 209 -2.49 -2.85 2.40
C ILE A 209 -2.69 -1.82 3.50
N ILE A 210 -3.87 -1.18 3.57
CA ILE A 210 -4.13 0.00 4.41
C ILE A 210 -4.77 -0.42 5.73
N PRO A 211 -4.09 -0.24 6.89
CA PRO A 211 -4.71 -0.50 8.18
C PRO A 211 -5.86 0.47 8.44
N GLU A 212 -6.99 -0.07 8.90
CA GLU A 212 -8.18 0.69 9.32
C GLU A 212 -8.79 0.09 10.58
N VAL A 213 -9.53 0.89 11.34
CA VAL A 213 -10.33 0.42 12.47
C VAL A 213 -11.66 -0.11 11.95
N LEU A 214 -12.00 -1.35 12.31
CA LEU A 214 -13.27 -1.96 11.95
C LEU A 214 -14.37 -1.62 12.97
N SER A 215 -14.08 -1.83 14.26
CA SER A 215 -15.04 -1.60 15.36
C SER A 215 -14.34 -1.37 16.69
N VAL A 216 -15.04 -0.77 17.61
CA VAL A 216 -14.67 -0.70 19.03
C VAL A 216 -15.17 -1.97 19.73
N VAL A 217 -14.31 -2.63 20.49
CA VAL A 217 -14.63 -3.81 21.32
C VAL A 217 -15.09 -3.39 22.69
N SER A 218 -14.33 -2.50 23.31
CA SER A 218 -14.65 -1.94 24.63
C SER A 218 -14.04 -0.56 24.79
N HIS A 219 -14.71 0.29 25.55
CA HIS A 219 -14.21 1.60 25.95
C HIS A 219 -13.31 1.50 27.18
N SER A 220 -12.33 2.39 27.29
CA SER A 220 -11.55 2.59 28.49
C SER A 220 -12.39 3.21 29.61
N GLU A 221 -11.93 3.09 30.88
CA GLU A 221 -12.53 3.82 31.99
C GLU A 221 -12.43 5.33 31.72
N ASN A 222 -13.54 6.06 31.87
CA ASN A 222 -13.65 7.49 31.56
C ASN A 222 -13.44 7.87 30.08
N ALA A 223 -13.79 6.99 29.17
CA ALA A 223 -13.70 7.25 27.73
C ALA A 223 -14.47 8.52 27.32
N VAL A 224 -13.80 9.42 26.61
CA VAL A 224 -14.40 10.63 26.03
C VAL A 224 -14.29 10.53 24.52
N PRO A 225 -15.42 10.70 23.78
CA PRO A 225 -15.39 10.69 22.31
C PRO A 225 -14.41 11.73 21.77
N TYR A 226 -13.52 11.28 20.89
CA TYR A 226 -12.52 12.16 20.32
C TYR A 226 -13.13 13.16 19.33
N LYS A 227 -12.71 14.41 19.42
CA LYS A 227 -13.08 15.47 18.48
C LYS A 227 -11.85 16.08 17.85
N ILE A 228 -11.84 16.12 16.51
CA ILE A 228 -10.79 16.79 15.76
C ILE A 228 -10.79 18.29 16.11
N PRO A 229 -9.64 18.89 16.43
CA PRO A 229 -9.56 20.29 16.81
C PRO A 229 -10.07 21.24 15.71
N HIS A 230 -10.75 22.33 16.10
CA HIS A 230 -11.13 23.39 15.19
C HIS A 230 -9.97 24.37 14.87
N ILE A 231 -8.78 24.06 15.35
CA ILE A 231 -7.54 24.80 15.13
C ILE A 231 -6.56 23.87 14.42
N CYS A 232 -5.97 24.35 13.33
CA CYS A 232 -5.00 23.56 12.57
C CYS A 232 -3.74 23.27 13.39
N PRO A 233 -3.33 22.03 13.57
CA PRO A 233 -2.14 21.68 14.37
C PRO A 233 -0.82 22.17 13.75
N SER A 234 -0.82 22.52 12.45
CA SER A 234 0.36 22.97 11.73
C SER A 234 0.56 24.49 11.79
N CYS A 235 -0.51 25.28 11.69
CA CYS A 235 -0.39 26.74 11.54
C CYS A 235 -1.23 27.54 12.54
N GLY A 236 -1.99 26.90 13.43
CA GLY A 236 -2.90 27.59 14.36
C GLY A 236 -4.12 28.24 13.69
N GLY A 237 -4.26 28.13 12.38
CA GLY A 237 -5.37 28.72 11.63
C GLY A 237 -6.71 28.02 11.86
N LYS A 238 -7.79 28.69 11.48
CA LYS A 238 -9.14 28.15 11.63
C LYS A 238 -9.35 26.91 10.77
N VAL A 239 -10.03 25.92 11.32
CA VAL A 239 -10.49 24.71 10.62
C VAL A 239 -12.01 24.83 10.45
N THR A 240 -12.50 24.56 9.24
CA THR A 240 -13.92 24.59 8.90
C THR A 240 -14.34 23.31 8.20
N ARG A 241 -15.64 23.05 8.25
CA ARG A 241 -16.29 22.00 7.47
C ARG A 241 -17.20 22.66 6.44
N GLU A 242 -17.04 22.33 5.18
CA GLU A 242 -17.96 22.79 4.14
C GLU A 242 -19.30 22.04 4.25
N LYS A 243 -20.36 22.72 3.81
CA LYS A 243 -21.68 22.10 3.79
C LYS A 243 -21.64 20.89 2.86
N ASP A 244 -22.15 19.76 3.33
CA ASP A 244 -22.20 18.47 2.61
C ASP A 244 -20.86 17.75 2.44
N GLU A 245 -19.75 18.20 3.07
CA GLU A 245 -18.49 17.49 3.11
C GLU A 245 -18.23 16.82 4.48
N ALA A 246 -17.70 15.60 4.49
CA ALA A 246 -17.23 14.94 5.72
C ALA A 246 -15.87 15.48 6.21
N ALA A 247 -15.14 16.20 5.34
CA ALA A 247 -13.77 16.64 5.60
C ALA A 247 -13.74 17.96 6.37
N LEU A 248 -12.94 18.00 7.44
CA LEU A 248 -12.50 19.21 8.11
C LEU A 248 -11.26 19.77 7.41
N ARG A 249 -11.21 21.09 7.13
CA ARG A 249 -10.13 21.71 6.38
C ARG A 249 -9.54 22.93 7.08
N CYS A 250 -8.23 23.04 7.06
CA CYS A 250 -7.52 24.28 7.39
C CYS A 250 -7.74 25.31 6.28
N CYS A 251 -8.26 26.49 6.66
CA CYS A 251 -8.57 27.59 5.71
C CYS A 251 -7.38 28.53 5.46
N ASN A 252 -6.25 28.34 6.14
CA ASN A 252 -5.10 29.20 5.95
C ASN A 252 -4.33 28.82 4.67
N PRO A 253 -4.28 29.67 3.64
CA PRO A 253 -3.54 29.40 2.41
C PRO A 253 -2.01 29.31 2.64
N ASP A 254 -1.51 29.95 3.69
CA ASP A 254 -0.08 29.97 4.05
C ASP A 254 0.26 28.87 5.07
N CYS A 255 -0.56 27.82 5.16
CA CYS A 255 -0.30 26.71 6.07
C CYS A 255 0.97 25.95 5.65
N PRO A 256 2.00 25.82 6.52
CA PRO A 256 3.27 25.16 6.16
C PRO A 256 3.10 23.72 5.68
N ASN A 257 2.19 22.95 6.28
CA ASN A 257 1.94 21.58 5.84
C ASN A 257 1.25 21.53 4.47
N GLN A 258 0.35 22.45 4.16
CA GLN A 258 -0.26 22.53 2.83
C GLN A 258 0.80 22.89 1.79
N LEU A 259 1.66 23.87 2.07
CA LEU A 259 2.77 24.26 1.20
C LEU A 259 3.69 23.06 0.94
N LEU A 260 4.18 22.41 1.99
CA LEU A 260 5.06 21.25 1.86
C LEU A 260 4.42 20.12 1.03
N ARG A 261 3.15 19.80 1.28
CA ARG A 261 2.43 18.76 0.52
C ARG A 261 2.20 19.14 -0.94
N ASN A 262 1.97 20.43 -1.23
CA ASN A 262 1.87 20.95 -2.60
C ASN A 262 3.22 20.83 -3.34
N LEU A 263 4.33 21.18 -2.69
CA LEU A 263 5.67 21.03 -3.26
C LEU A 263 6.05 19.57 -3.50
N ILE A 264 5.75 18.67 -2.55
CA ILE A 264 5.94 17.22 -2.71
C ILE A 264 5.17 16.71 -3.93
N HIS A 265 3.91 17.13 -4.09
CA HIS A 265 3.13 16.73 -5.25
C HIS A 265 3.69 17.32 -6.54
N PHE A 266 4.07 18.61 -6.53
CA PHE A 266 4.66 19.27 -7.70
C PHE A 266 5.92 18.54 -8.19
N CYS A 267 6.79 18.09 -7.28
CA CYS A 267 8.02 17.36 -7.62
C CYS A 267 7.79 15.87 -7.89
N SER A 268 6.60 15.33 -7.63
CA SER A 268 6.32 13.91 -7.75
C SER A 268 6.24 13.44 -9.21
N ARG A 269 6.32 12.11 -9.38
CA ARG A 269 6.19 11.42 -10.67
C ARG A 269 4.89 11.74 -11.42
N ASP A 270 3.82 12.01 -10.67
CA ASP A 270 2.51 12.31 -11.25
C ASP A 270 2.35 13.77 -11.69
N ALA A 271 3.39 14.60 -11.52
CA ALA A 271 3.42 16.00 -11.90
C ALA A 271 4.69 16.36 -12.69
N MET A 272 5.68 17.02 -12.08
CA MET A 272 6.89 17.47 -12.77
C MET A 272 8.03 16.45 -12.77
N ASP A 273 7.92 15.36 -12.01
CA ASP A 273 8.89 14.24 -11.91
C ASP A 273 10.34 14.72 -11.66
N ILE A 274 10.52 15.60 -10.68
CA ILE A 274 11.83 16.15 -10.35
C ILE A 274 12.61 15.14 -9.49
N GLU A 275 13.52 14.42 -10.11
CA GLU A 275 14.34 13.40 -9.44
C GLU A 275 15.27 14.07 -8.39
N GLY A 276 15.36 13.44 -7.22
CA GLY A 276 16.20 13.93 -6.11
C GLY A 276 15.47 14.84 -5.12
N LEU A 277 14.36 15.48 -5.48
CA LEU A 277 13.54 16.30 -4.58
C LEU A 277 12.50 15.46 -3.83
N GLY A 278 12.95 14.51 -3.01
CA GLY A 278 12.07 13.72 -2.15
C GLY A 278 11.54 14.51 -0.95
N THR A 279 10.56 13.91 -0.24
CA THR A 279 9.86 14.55 0.91
C THR A 279 10.81 15.14 1.95
N ALA A 280 11.89 14.43 2.32
CA ALA A 280 12.82 14.87 3.34
C ALA A 280 13.63 16.10 2.89
N VAL A 281 14.03 16.13 1.61
CA VAL A 281 14.75 17.26 1.02
C VAL A 281 13.85 18.50 0.98
N LEU A 282 12.64 18.37 0.46
CA LEU A 282 11.65 19.44 0.40
C LEU A 282 11.30 19.99 1.79
N ASP A 283 11.09 19.11 2.77
CA ASP A 283 10.83 19.51 4.16
C ASP A 283 11.98 20.37 4.72
N THR A 284 13.21 19.96 4.45
CA THR A 284 14.39 20.73 4.89
C THR A 284 14.47 22.08 4.18
N LEU A 285 14.31 22.14 2.86
CA LEU A 285 14.34 23.39 2.09
C LEU A 285 13.25 24.38 2.51
N VAL A 286 12.05 23.88 2.84
CA VAL A 286 10.94 24.70 3.38
C VAL A 286 11.28 25.23 4.77
N ARG A 287 11.81 24.39 5.67
CA ARG A 287 12.18 24.81 7.03
C ARG A 287 13.30 25.83 7.05
N GLU A 288 14.30 25.67 6.18
CA GLU A 288 15.39 26.64 6.01
C GLU A 288 14.95 27.93 5.27
N GLY A 289 13.69 27.99 4.81
CA GLY A 289 13.13 29.16 4.13
C GLY A 289 13.64 29.38 2.71
N LEU A 290 14.31 28.40 2.12
CA LEU A 290 14.87 28.48 0.78
C LEU A 290 13.81 28.36 -0.32
N ILE A 291 12.69 27.70 -0.03
CA ILE A 291 11.54 27.58 -0.94
C ILE A 291 10.23 27.89 -0.19
N ARG A 292 9.39 28.72 -0.80
CA ARG A 292 8.06 29.09 -0.34
C ARG A 292 6.99 28.85 -1.43
N THR A 293 7.44 28.70 -2.65
CA THR A 293 6.59 28.41 -3.82
C THR A 293 7.26 27.39 -4.73
N ALA A 294 6.51 26.78 -5.63
CA ALA A 294 7.08 25.89 -6.64
C ALA A 294 8.05 26.61 -7.59
N ALA A 295 7.88 27.93 -7.79
CA ALA A 295 8.78 28.73 -8.63
C ALA A 295 10.18 28.87 -8.03
N ASP A 296 10.29 28.88 -6.69
CA ASP A 296 11.57 29.04 -6.01
C ASP A 296 12.50 27.84 -6.26
N ILE A 297 11.96 26.67 -6.58
CA ILE A 297 12.74 25.47 -6.92
C ILE A 297 13.67 25.76 -8.11
N TYR A 298 13.22 26.54 -9.08
CA TYR A 298 14.00 26.89 -10.28
C TYR A 298 15.05 27.98 -10.04
N THR A 299 15.04 28.63 -8.88
CA THR A 299 16.01 29.66 -8.48
C THR A 299 17.02 29.20 -7.44
N LEU A 300 16.88 27.95 -6.98
CA LEU A 300 17.82 27.33 -6.02
C LEU A 300 19.24 27.31 -6.60
N LYS A 301 20.21 27.65 -5.76
CA LYS A 301 21.63 27.55 -6.10
C LYS A 301 22.26 26.37 -5.39
N LYS A 302 23.24 25.75 -6.04
CA LYS A 302 23.98 24.62 -5.49
C LYS A 302 24.59 24.93 -4.12
N GLU A 303 25.13 26.15 -3.98
CA GLU A 303 25.78 26.61 -2.78
C GLU A 303 24.82 26.68 -1.58
N ASP A 304 23.60 27.16 -1.81
CA ASP A 304 22.54 27.25 -0.79
C ASP A 304 22.17 25.87 -0.26
N ILE A 305 22.00 24.89 -1.16
CA ILE A 305 21.67 23.52 -0.80
C ILE A 305 22.84 22.81 -0.11
N ALA A 306 24.08 23.01 -0.60
CA ALA A 306 25.28 22.40 -0.02
C ALA A 306 25.58 22.89 1.41
N SER A 307 25.11 24.10 1.77
CA SER A 307 25.29 24.68 3.11
C SER A 307 24.36 24.05 4.17
N ILE A 308 23.33 23.31 3.77
CA ILE A 308 22.37 22.70 4.68
C ILE A 308 23.00 21.48 5.37
N GLU A 309 22.82 21.39 6.67
CA GLU A 309 23.29 20.24 7.46
C GLU A 309 22.76 18.90 6.89
N ARG A 310 23.64 17.94 6.68
CA ARG A 310 23.39 16.62 6.08
C ARG A 310 23.09 16.61 4.57
N MET A 311 23.17 17.76 3.90
CA MET A 311 23.13 17.85 2.44
C MET A 311 24.53 18.11 1.89
N GLY A 312 25.22 17.06 1.40
CA GLY A 312 26.54 17.19 0.81
C GLY A 312 26.51 17.76 -0.63
N GLU A 313 27.69 18.13 -1.16
CA GLU A 313 27.83 18.64 -2.53
C GLU A 313 27.19 17.75 -3.61
N LYS A 314 27.27 16.42 -3.43
CA LYS A 314 26.66 15.47 -4.39
C LYS A 314 25.13 15.57 -4.42
N SER A 315 24.48 15.76 -3.26
CA SER A 315 23.03 15.94 -3.19
C SER A 315 22.60 17.28 -3.78
N ALA A 316 23.42 18.33 -3.57
CA ALA A 316 23.18 19.64 -4.14
C ALA A 316 23.41 19.67 -5.67
N GLN A 317 24.29 18.84 -6.18
CA GLN A 317 24.59 18.73 -7.61
C GLN A 317 23.49 17.99 -8.38
N ASN A 318 22.86 16.97 -7.77
CA ASN A 318 21.74 16.22 -8.38
C ASN A 318 20.50 17.09 -8.50
#